data_7022b8e5c52f5df883edb23abfa01b62
#
_entry.id   7022b8e5c52f5df883edb23abfa01b62
#
_cell.length_a   1.000
_cell.length_b   1.000
_cell.length_c   1.000
_cell.angle_alpha   90.00
_cell.angle_beta   90.00
_cell.angle_gamma   90.00
#
_symmetry.space_group_name_H-M   'P 1'
#
loop_
_entity.id
_entity.type
_entity.pdbx_description
1 polymer ?
#
loop_
_entity_poly.entity_id
_entity_poly.type
_entity_poly.pdbx_seq_one_letter_code
_entity_poly.pdbx_strand_id
1 'polypeptide(L)'
;AGRCQWQCRGCAIFLARNGKSKDEIKEYIIREFGYSELDFSVEVLREKSNYSVTCQDTVHLAVAAFLESTDFESAIKLAISYGSDSDTIAAMAGSIAEAYYKEIPLYIANFCKCKLDKHAACLCKEFFDFVNKQSQKNI
;
A
#
# COMPACT_ATOMS: atom_id res chain seq x y z
N ALA A 1 -10.18 -9.34 20.87
CA ALA A 1 -10.67 -9.92 19.62
C ALA A 1 -10.01 -9.15 18.48
N GLY A 2 -9.01 -9.77 17.82
CA GLY A 2 -8.20 -9.11 16.80
C GLY A 2 -9.07 -8.69 15.61
N ARG A 3 -9.01 -7.41 15.25
CA ARG A 3 -9.57 -6.92 14.00
C ARG A 3 -8.86 -7.62 12.83
N CYS A 4 -9.61 -7.94 11.78
CA CYS A 4 -9.08 -8.68 10.65
C CYS A 4 -8.01 -7.83 9.93
N GLN A 5 -6.86 -8.40 9.66
CA GLN A 5 -5.70 -7.72 9.07
C GLN A 5 -5.97 -7.14 7.67
N TRP A 6 -6.93 -7.70 6.93
CA TRP A 6 -7.45 -7.11 5.70
C TRP A 6 -8.01 -5.69 5.90
N GLN A 7 -8.56 -5.43 7.09
CA GLN A 7 -9.08 -4.12 7.45
C GLN A 7 -7.95 -3.11 7.65
N CYS A 8 -6.78 -3.53 8.10
CA CYS A 8 -5.62 -2.66 8.31
C CYS A 8 -5.24 -1.91 7.03
N ARG A 9 -5.04 -2.63 5.92
CA ARG A 9 -4.75 -2.02 4.61
C ARG A 9 -5.87 -1.07 4.17
N GLY A 10 -7.12 -1.51 4.30
CA GLY A 10 -8.28 -0.69 3.96
C GLY A 10 -8.33 0.60 4.77
N CYS A 11 -8.06 0.54 6.06
CA CYS A 11 -7.98 1.72 6.93
C CYS A 11 -6.83 2.65 6.54
N ALA A 12 -5.64 2.11 6.24
CA ALA A 12 -4.51 2.91 5.77
C ALA A 12 -4.83 3.67 4.48
N ILE A 13 -5.44 3.00 3.49
CA ILE A 13 -5.88 3.62 2.23
C ILE A 13 -6.94 4.71 2.50
N PHE A 14 -7.92 4.43 3.34
CA PHE A 14 -8.97 5.37 3.68
C PHE A 14 -8.41 6.63 4.35
N LEU A 15 -7.53 6.47 5.33
CA LEU A 15 -6.88 7.59 6.03
C LEU A 15 -6.00 8.41 5.08
N ALA A 16 -5.22 7.75 4.22
CA ALA A 16 -4.38 8.39 3.22
C ALA A 16 -5.23 9.25 2.24
N ARG A 17 -6.33 8.72 1.73
CA ARG A 17 -7.26 9.45 0.84
C ARG A 17 -7.90 10.66 1.51
N ASN A 18 -8.12 10.59 2.83
CA ASN A 18 -8.68 11.69 3.62
C ASN A 18 -7.61 12.69 4.11
N GLY A 19 -6.39 12.63 3.58
CA GLY A 19 -5.34 13.60 3.84
C GLY A 19 -4.69 13.48 5.22
N LYS A 20 -4.80 12.32 5.86
CA LYS A 20 -4.11 12.05 7.13
C LYS A 20 -2.60 11.94 6.90
N SER A 21 -1.80 12.49 7.83
CA SER A 21 -0.36 12.37 7.80
C SER A 21 0.09 10.92 8.04
N LYS A 22 1.35 10.62 7.69
CA LYS A 22 1.93 9.30 7.96
C LYS A 22 1.95 8.96 9.44
N ASP A 23 2.22 9.94 10.29
CA ASP A 23 2.21 9.77 11.74
C ASP A 23 0.81 9.42 12.27
N GLU A 24 -0.22 10.13 11.81
CA GLU A 24 -1.61 9.82 12.16
C GLU A 24 -2.03 8.42 11.69
N ILE A 25 -1.60 8.01 10.48
CA ILE A 25 -1.86 6.68 9.95
C ILE A 25 -1.14 5.62 10.79
N LYS A 26 0.13 5.84 11.11
CA LYS A 26 0.95 4.95 11.95
C LYS A 26 0.30 4.77 13.33
N GLU A 27 0.00 5.86 14.02
CA GLU A 27 -0.62 5.82 15.34
C GLU A 27 -1.96 5.08 15.34
N TYR A 28 -2.79 5.33 14.32
CA TYR A 28 -4.06 4.64 14.18
C TYR A 28 -3.87 3.13 14.02
N ILE A 29 -2.94 2.71 13.16
CA ILE A 29 -2.69 1.29 12.89
C ILE A 29 -2.12 0.58 14.11
N ILE A 30 -1.18 1.19 14.82
CA ILE A 30 -0.62 0.63 16.06
C ILE A 30 -1.73 0.45 17.10
N ARG A 31 -2.55 1.47 17.30
CA ARG A 31 -3.62 1.45 18.29
C ARG A 31 -4.71 0.41 17.99
N GLU A 32 -5.16 0.35 16.74
CA GLU A 32 -6.32 -0.47 16.37
C GLU A 32 -5.98 -1.92 16.01
N PHE A 33 -4.77 -2.17 15.53
CA PHE A 33 -4.33 -3.48 15.05
C PHE A 33 -3.17 -4.08 15.84
N GLY A 34 -2.52 -3.31 16.72
CA GLY A 34 -1.48 -3.79 17.62
C GLY A 34 -0.13 -4.05 16.94
N TYR A 35 0.13 -3.42 15.79
CA TYR A 35 1.40 -3.57 15.06
C TYR A 35 2.51 -2.68 15.67
N SER A 36 3.04 -3.08 16.83
CA SER A 36 4.17 -2.39 17.47
C SER A 36 5.46 -2.44 16.64
N GLU A 37 5.55 -3.39 15.70
CA GLU A 37 6.67 -3.53 14.76
C GLU A 37 6.83 -2.30 13.85
N LEU A 38 5.79 -1.49 13.66
CA LEU A 38 5.87 -0.25 12.90
C LEU A 38 6.76 0.84 13.54
N ASP A 39 7.22 0.62 14.78
CA ASP A 39 8.24 1.47 15.41
C ASP A 39 9.66 1.15 14.95
N PHE A 40 9.87 0.01 14.27
CA PHE A 40 11.15 -0.35 13.68
C PHE A 40 11.28 0.17 12.25
N SER A 41 12.51 0.50 11.85
CA SER A 41 12.82 0.85 10.47
C SER A 41 12.67 -0.34 9.52
N VAL A 42 12.49 -0.06 8.23
CA VAL A 42 12.46 -1.10 7.17
C VAL A 42 13.73 -1.97 7.20
N GLU A 43 14.90 -1.40 7.49
CA GLU A 43 16.15 -2.17 7.63
C GLU A 43 16.07 -3.22 8.74
N VAL A 44 15.63 -2.83 9.92
CA VAL A 44 15.47 -3.72 11.07
C VAL A 44 14.41 -4.79 10.78
N LEU A 45 13.32 -4.41 10.16
CA LEU A 45 12.26 -5.36 9.77
C LEU A 45 12.76 -6.35 8.71
N ARG A 46 13.61 -5.92 7.79
CA ARG A 46 14.23 -6.79 6.77
C ARG A 46 15.10 -7.87 7.39
N GLU A 47 15.93 -7.52 8.37
CA GLU A 47 16.80 -8.47 9.09
C GLU A 47 15.99 -9.48 9.91
N LYS A 48 14.85 -9.07 10.45
CA LYS A 48 13.98 -9.90 11.27
C LYS A 48 12.96 -10.71 10.47
N SER A 49 12.66 -10.32 9.25
CA SER A 49 11.63 -10.98 8.44
C SER A 49 12.14 -12.32 7.93
N ASN A 50 11.45 -13.39 8.32
CA ASN A 50 11.56 -14.68 7.68
C ASN A 50 10.62 -14.70 6.46
N TYR A 51 10.91 -15.57 5.47
CA TYR A 51 10.00 -15.78 4.35
C TYR A 51 8.63 -16.21 4.87
N SER A 52 7.63 -15.40 4.63
CA SER A 52 6.25 -15.69 5.00
C SER A 52 5.28 -15.17 3.94
N VAL A 53 4.22 -15.92 3.72
CA VAL A 53 3.11 -15.60 2.81
C VAL A 53 1.82 -15.31 3.58
N THR A 54 1.88 -15.22 4.92
CA THR A 54 0.69 -14.95 5.72
C THR A 54 0.36 -13.45 5.74
N CYS A 55 -0.93 -13.12 5.82
CA CYS A 55 -1.34 -11.73 5.98
C CYS A 55 -0.76 -11.08 7.25
N GLN A 56 -0.52 -11.88 8.29
CA GLN A 56 0.04 -11.41 9.56
C GLN A 56 1.43 -10.84 9.37
N ASP A 57 2.23 -11.49 8.53
CA ASP A 57 3.63 -11.16 8.35
C ASP A 57 3.87 -10.19 7.17
N THR A 58 2.88 -9.99 6.28
CA THR A 58 3.04 -9.15 5.09
C THR A 58 2.42 -7.77 5.22
N VAL A 59 1.31 -7.63 5.96
CA VAL A 59 0.59 -6.34 6.05
C VAL A 59 1.41 -5.27 6.76
N HIS A 60 2.03 -5.58 7.90
CA HIS A 60 2.83 -4.60 8.63
C HIS A 60 4.09 -4.19 7.85
N LEU A 61 4.71 -5.11 7.08
CA LEU A 61 5.83 -4.80 6.20
C LEU A 61 5.43 -3.82 5.09
N ALA A 62 4.25 -4.03 4.50
CA ALA A 62 3.72 -3.12 3.48
C ALA A 62 3.44 -1.72 4.03
N VAL A 63 2.87 -1.64 5.23
CA VAL A 63 2.63 -0.36 5.91
C VAL A 63 3.94 0.32 6.27
N ALA A 64 4.93 -0.40 6.81
CA ALA A 64 6.25 0.15 7.15
C ALA A 64 6.96 0.71 5.89
N ALA A 65 6.95 -0.04 4.78
CA ALA A 65 7.50 0.43 3.51
C ALA A 65 6.85 1.72 3.02
N PHE A 66 5.53 1.84 3.15
CA PHE A 66 4.81 3.08 2.85
C PHE A 66 5.21 4.22 3.81
N LEU A 67 5.28 3.97 5.11
CA LEU A 67 5.59 5.00 6.10
C LEU A 67 6.97 5.61 5.89
N GLU A 68 7.98 4.83 5.54
CA GLU A 68 9.34 5.31 5.26
C GLU A 68 9.53 5.90 3.85
N SER A 69 8.61 5.64 2.92
CA SER A 69 8.75 6.10 1.54
C SER A 69 8.68 7.63 1.42
N THR A 70 9.25 8.18 0.38
CA THR A 70 9.16 9.61 0.04
C THR A 70 8.25 9.87 -1.16
N ASP A 71 7.98 8.85 -1.95
CA ASP A 71 7.13 8.85 -3.13
C ASP A 71 6.62 7.44 -3.44
N PHE A 72 5.81 7.30 -4.50
CA PHE A 72 5.25 6.03 -4.91
C PHE A 72 6.33 4.99 -5.26
N GLU A 73 7.36 5.39 -6.01
CA GLU A 73 8.42 4.48 -6.46
C GLU A 73 9.24 3.96 -5.27
N SER A 74 9.58 4.84 -4.32
CA SER A 74 10.32 4.45 -3.13
C SER A 74 9.54 3.49 -2.25
N ALA A 75 8.20 3.63 -2.16
CA ALA A 75 7.35 2.68 -1.44
C ALA A 75 7.44 1.27 -2.05
N ILE A 76 7.40 1.18 -3.39
CA ILE A 76 7.55 -0.11 -4.09
C ILE A 76 8.95 -0.69 -3.87
N LYS A 77 10.01 0.12 -4.00
CA LYS A 77 11.40 -0.34 -3.81
C LYS A 77 11.64 -0.86 -2.39
N LEU A 78 11.16 -0.14 -1.38
CA LEU A 78 11.24 -0.57 0.01
C LEU A 78 10.48 -1.89 0.23
N ALA A 79 9.27 -2.01 -0.30
CA ALA A 79 8.47 -3.23 -0.19
C ALA A 79 9.17 -4.45 -0.83
N ILE A 80 9.75 -4.30 -2.02
CA ILE A 80 10.48 -5.38 -2.69
C ILE A 80 11.75 -5.76 -1.92
N SER A 81 12.38 -4.81 -1.24
CA SER A 81 13.64 -5.02 -0.53
C SER A 81 13.59 -6.02 0.62
N TYR A 82 12.40 -6.38 1.11
CA TYR A 82 12.25 -7.41 2.14
C TYR A 82 12.62 -8.83 1.64
N GLY A 83 12.53 -9.09 0.33
CA GLY A 83 12.90 -10.38 -0.27
C GLY A 83 12.01 -11.57 0.10
N SER A 84 10.87 -11.30 0.80
CA SER A 84 9.84 -12.28 1.15
C SER A 84 8.80 -12.37 0.01
N ASP A 85 7.52 -12.44 0.33
CA ASP A 85 6.40 -12.36 -0.63
C ASP A 85 6.28 -10.93 -1.22
N SER A 86 7.31 -10.54 -1.97
CA SER A 86 7.57 -9.16 -2.36
C SER A 86 6.53 -8.59 -3.33
N ASP A 87 5.91 -9.42 -4.15
CA ASP A 87 4.82 -9.01 -5.05
C ASP A 87 3.56 -8.64 -4.26
N THR A 88 3.18 -9.44 -3.26
CA THR A 88 2.06 -9.14 -2.37
C THR A 88 2.34 -7.91 -1.51
N ILE A 89 3.54 -7.81 -0.91
CA ILE A 89 3.92 -6.66 -0.08
C ILE A 89 3.93 -5.38 -0.93
N ALA A 90 4.50 -5.42 -2.14
CA ALA A 90 4.55 -4.28 -3.04
C ALA A 90 3.16 -3.86 -3.55
N ALA A 91 2.27 -4.82 -3.84
CA ALA A 91 0.89 -4.51 -4.22
C ALA A 91 0.13 -3.80 -3.08
N MET A 92 0.33 -4.22 -1.83
CA MET A 92 -0.26 -3.57 -0.66
C MET A 92 0.34 -2.18 -0.41
N ALA A 93 1.66 -2.05 -0.38
CA ALA A 93 2.35 -0.77 -0.18
C ALA A 93 2.01 0.23 -1.27
N GLY A 94 2.00 -0.20 -2.53
CA GLY A 94 1.63 0.62 -3.68
C GLY A 94 0.20 1.14 -3.61
N SER A 95 -0.75 0.33 -3.13
CA SER A 95 -2.15 0.77 -2.98
C SER A 95 -2.31 1.88 -1.91
N ILE A 96 -1.50 1.84 -0.84
CA ILE A 96 -1.49 2.89 0.18
C ILE A 96 -0.75 4.13 -0.34
N ALA A 97 0.39 3.93 -1.01
CA ALA A 97 1.20 5.00 -1.57
C ALA A 97 0.44 5.78 -2.66
N GLU A 98 -0.29 5.11 -3.54
CA GLU A 98 -1.15 5.79 -4.55
C GLU A 98 -2.21 6.65 -3.87
N ALA A 99 -2.87 6.12 -2.84
CA ALA A 99 -3.89 6.85 -2.11
C ALA A 99 -3.34 8.11 -1.41
N TYR A 100 -2.09 8.05 -0.95
CA TYR A 100 -1.42 9.13 -0.23
C TYR A 100 -0.80 10.17 -1.17
N TYR A 101 0.06 9.73 -2.10
CA TYR A 101 0.79 10.62 -3.02
C TYR A 101 -0.06 11.09 -4.19
N LYS A 102 -1.13 10.35 -4.53
CA LYS A 102 -2.05 10.64 -5.64
C LYS A 102 -1.36 10.72 -7.01
N GLU A 103 -0.16 10.18 -7.11
CA GLU A 103 0.66 10.19 -8.31
C GLU A 103 1.37 8.85 -8.46
N ILE A 104 1.26 8.27 -9.65
CA ILE A 104 2.05 7.12 -10.09
C ILE A 104 2.93 7.58 -11.24
N PRO A 105 4.28 7.40 -11.18
CA PRO A 105 5.15 7.76 -12.30
C PRO A 105 4.69 7.12 -13.61
N LEU A 106 4.61 7.92 -14.68
CA LEU A 106 4.04 7.48 -15.97
C LEU A 106 4.75 6.26 -16.54
N TYR A 107 6.06 6.14 -16.35
CA TYR A 107 6.81 4.99 -16.86
C TYR A 107 6.40 3.70 -16.13
N ILE A 108 6.13 3.75 -14.82
CA ILE A 108 5.63 2.60 -14.06
C ILE A 108 4.22 2.24 -14.54
N ALA A 109 3.33 3.24 -14.65
CA ALA A 109 1.96 3.02 -15.11
C ALA A 109 1.92 2.43 -16.52
N ASN A 110 2.75 2.93 -17.44
CA ASN A 110 2.84 2.43 -18.81
C ASN A 110 3.41 1.01 -18.86
N PHE A 111 4.46 0.72 -18.08
CA PHE A 111 5.02 -0.63 -17.99
C PHE A 111 3.96 -1.63 -17.48
N CYS A 112 3.23 -1.29 -16.41
CA CYS A 112 2.16 -2.14 -15.89
C CYS A 112 1.07 -2.38 -16.93
N LYS A 113 0.62 -1.32 -17.64
CA LYS A 113 -0.41 -1.45 -18.70
C LYS A 113 0.02 -2.41 -19.80
N CYS A 114 1.30 -2.41 -20.19
CA CYS A 114 1.82 -3.32 -21.21
C CYS A 114 1.85 -4.80 -20.76
N LYS A 115 1.78 -5.05 -19.44
CA LYS A 115 1.77 -6.42 -18.88
C LYS A 115 0.36 -6.97 -18.64
N LEU A 116 -0.65 -6.12 -18.64
CA LEU A 116 -2.03 -6.54 -18.50
C LEU A 116 -2.55 -7.20 -19.78
N ASP A 117 -3.32 -8.27 -19.62
CA ASP A 117 -4.11 -8.78 -20.73
C ASP A 117 -5.26 -7.80 -21.10
N LYS A 118 -5.89 -8.03 -22.25
CA LYS A 118 -6.94 -7.16 -22.75
C LYS A 118 -8.14 -7.03 -21.81
N HIS A 119 -8.49 -8.11 -21.11
CA HIS A 119 -9.63 -8.12 -20.20
C HIS A 119 -9.33 -7.31 -18.94
N ALA A 120 -8.17 -7.55 -18.30
CA ALA A 120 -7.72 -6.78 -17.14
C ALA A 120 -7.54 -5.29 -17.47
N ALA A 121 -6.99 -4.96 -18.63
CA ALA A 121 -6.84 -3.57 -19.07
C ALA A 121 -8.20 -2.87 -19.25
N CYS A 122 -9.21 -3.57 -19.78
CA CYS A 122 -10.57 -3.04 -19.94
C CYS A 122 -11.20 -2.79 -18.56
N LEU A 123 -11.13 -3.74 -17.64
CA LEU A 123 -11.65 -3.60 -16.28
C LEU A 123 -11.00 -2.42 -15.53
N CYS A 124 -9.68 -2.28 -15.62
CA CYS A 124 -8.98 -1.15 -15.02
C CYS A 124 -9.49 0.18 -15.57
N LYS A 125 -9.66 0.28 -16.89
CA LYS A 125 -10.19 1.50 -17.53
C LYS A 125 -11.61 1.81 -17.05
N GLU A 126 -12.51 0.84 -17.07
CA GLU A 126 -13.89 1.02 -16.61
C GLU A 126 -13.95 1.46 -15.16
N PHE A 127 -13.10 0.89 -14.29
CA PHE A 127 -13.01 1.26 -12.89
C PHE A 127 -12.54 2.72 -12.72
N PHE A 128 -11.49 3.13 -13.42
CA PHE A 128 -11.02 4.52 -13.38
C PHE A 128 -12.07 5.51 -13.89
N ASP A 129 -12.76 5.19 -14.97
CA ASP A 129 -13.85 6.02 -15.51
C ASP A 129 -15.01 6.14 -14.50
N PHE A 130 -15.34 5.05 -13.80
CA PHE A 130 -16.35 5.05 -12.75
C PHE A 130 -15.96 5.95 -11.58
N VAL A 131 -14.73 5.81 -11.05
CA VAL A 131 -14.24 6.61 -9.92
C VAL A 131 -14.21 8.09 -10.26
N ASN A 132 -13.73 8.46 -11.46
CA ASN A 132 -13.67 9.85 -11.89
C ASN A 132 -15.08 10.48 -12.02
N LYS A 133 -16.07 9.74 -12.52
CA LYS A 133 -17.46 10.20 -12.57
C LYS A 133 -18.07 10.43 -11.19
N GLN A 134 -17.74 9.62 -10.21
CA GLN A 134 -18.22 9.80 -8.83
C GLN A 134 -17.58 11.03 -8.17
N SER A 135 -16.29 11.26 -8.41
CA SER A 135 -15.58 12.44 -7.87
C SER A 135 -16.15 13.76 -8.38
N GLN A 136 -16.65 13.79 -9.63
CA GLN A 136 -17.27 14.99 -10.22
C GLN A 136 -18.71 15.26 -9.71
N LYS A 137 -19.39 14.27 -9.14
CA LYS A 137 -20.75 14.43 -8.59
C LYS A 137 -20.79 14.97 -7.16
N ASN A 138 -19.64 14.95 -6.48
CA ASN A 138 -19.51 15.37 -5.07
C ASN A 138 -18.88 16.78 -4.92
N ILE A 139 -18.76 17.52 -6.00
CA ILE A 139 -18.41 18.94 -6.06
C ILE A 139 -19.67 19.73 -6.41
#